data_69ca9fa95919fc75877045f6ea9c2e3d
#
_entry.id   69ca9fa95919fc75877045f6ea9c2e3d
#
_cell.length_a   1.000
_cell.length_b   1.000
_cell.length_c   1.000
_cell.angle_alpha   90.00
_cell.angle_beta   90.00
_cell.angle_gamma   90.00
#
_symmetry.space_group_name_H-M   'P 1'
#
loop_
_entity.id
_entity.type
_entity.pdbx_description
1 polymer ?
#
loop_
_entity_poly.entity_id
_entity_poly.type
_entity_poly.pdbx_seq_one_letter_code
_entity_poly.pdbx_strand_id
1 'polypeptide(L)'
;MEEHEGFGFDEFSIEMEDFELRRTRKFDRIWEISEGGSMCCTPLIHDGILYFGCCNFNIYAIDVRTGELIWKFKTFGIVFESSPVYWEGMIFAGSYDHNMYALDAKSGELRWKFESRDKINSMPFIYCGKIYFASKDQNVYCLDARGGSLIWKYQTQDEIASSPIVHKEKVYIGSFDKNFYCLDAARGTLIWKFATQGEVYHPNRPLIHNGIVYFTSFDNNLYAVTADEGNLVWKLKTAEFGNAYAPILYDEKLYLVTRDGNLLAITLDGKIDWKFSRMHVPSIPAFKDKRIYVGFEDYNLYCLDMNGKLIWKFATQGSIWLTAVFWENMVIFPSWDCNIYAINAENVSVVWKFRTDGSPSYLPPANDSFEVVIKKPVEEVGKKESERKTYDFILGEEGEEGKFYKSRITYQVSSRYQEKGKYQVDSDE
;
A
#
# COMPACT_ATOMS: atom_id res chain seq x y z
N MET A 1 56.04 0.28 -22.70
CA MET A 1 55.68 0.59 -21.31
C MET A 1 54.65 1.67 -21.41
N GLU A 2 53.40 1.27 -21.49
CA GLU A 2 52.24 2.17 -21.49
C GLU A 2 51.55 1.96 -20.13
N GLU A 3 51.50 3.05 -19.39
CA GLU A 3 50.85 3.10 -18.09
C GLU A 3 49.32 3.11 -18.29
N HIS A 4 48.67 2.10 -17.73
CA HIS A 4 47.22 2.09 -17.60
C HIS A 4 46.86 2.96 -16.38
N GLU A 5 46.32 4.15 -16.65
CA GLU A 5 45.64 4.93 -15.63
C GLU A 5 44.35 4.22 -15.20
N GLY A 6 44.35 3.77 -13.96
CA GLY A 6 43.19 3.24 -13.29
C GLY A 6 42.21 4.36 -12.98
N PHE A 7 40.98 4.26 -13.46
CA PHE A 7 39.90 5.11 -13.03
C PHE A 7 39.55 4.82 -11.55
N GLY A 8 39.86 5.78 -10.70
CA GLY A 8 39.54 5.75 -9.28
C GLY A 8 38.03 5.81 -9.08
N PHE A 9 37.53 4.88 -8.29
CA PHE A 9 36.13 4.86 -7.76
C PHE A 9 36.04 5.70 -6.48
N ASP A 10 36.44 6.95 -6.52
CA ASP A 10 36.32 7.85 -5.38
C ASP A 10 35.56 9.11 -5.78
N GLU A 11 34.24 9.03 -5.79
CA GLU A 11 33.34 10.20 -5.62
C GLU A 11 31.86 9.79 -5.61
N PHE A 12 31.48 8.84 -4.77
CA PHE A 12 30.08 8.59 -4.41
C PHE A 12 29.94 8.46 -2.88
N SER A 13 30.44 9.42 -2.15
CA SER A 13 29.97 9.67 -0.80
C SER A 13 28.93 10.80 -0.87
N ILE A 14 27.71 10.45 -1.21
CA ILE A 14 26.54 11.24 -0.76
C ILE A 14 26.56 11.10 0.74
N GLU A 15 26.74 12.24 1.44
CA GLU A 15 26.83 12.24 2.89
C GLU A 15 25.62 11.53 3.49
N MET A 16 25.86 10.45 4.21
CA MET A 16 24.86 9.61 4.83
C MET A 16 23.93 10.41 5.75
N GLU A 17 24.39 11.54 6.29
CA GLU A 17 23.61 12.47 7.09
C GLU A 17 22.49 13.17 6.31
N ASP A 18 22.70 13.55 5.04
CA ASP A 18 21.67 14.15 4.20
C ASP A 18 20.60 13.13 3.81
N PHE A 19 20.98 11.87 3.67
CA PHE A 19 20.08 10.77 3.40
C PHE A 19 19.22 10.42 4.62
N GLU A 20 19.77 10.45 5.82
CA GLU A 20 19.04 10.23 7.07
C GLU A 20 18.08 11.39 7.42
N LEU A 21 18.47 12.64 7.18
CA LEU A 21 17.62 13.82 7.37
C LEU A 21 16.43 13.85 6.40
N ARG A 22 16.60 13.35 5.17
CA ARG A 22 15.50 13.18 4.21
C ARG A 22 14.57 12.03 4.61
N ARG A 23 15.11 10.99 5.25
CA ARG A 23 14.35 9.86 5.80
C ARG A 23 13.32 10.27 6.85
N THR A 24 13.72 11.03 7.85
CA THR A 24 12.84 11.48 8.94
C THR A 24 11.73 12.41 8.43
N ARG A 25 12.04 13.32 7.49
CA ARG A 25 11.04 14.20 6.88
C ARG A 25 10.05 13.47 5.95
N LYS A 26 10.49 12.37 5.31
CA LYS A 26 9.62 11.55 4.44
C LYS A 26 8.56 10.78 5.24
N PHE A 27 8.86 10.42 6.47
CA PHE A 27 7.97 9.64 7.33
C PHE A 27 6.76 10.47 7.80
N ASP A 28 6.97 11.73 8.19
CA ASP A 28 5.90 12.61 8.69
C ASP A 28 4.95 13.09 7.60
N ARG A 29 5.35 13.06 6.32
CA ARG A 29 4.54 13.57 5.19
C ARG A 29 3.69 12.56 4.46
N ILE A 30 3.96 11.25 4.58
CA ILE A 30 3.21 10.19 3.88
C ILE A 30 1.75 10.13 4.32
N TRP A 31 1.38 10.77 5.43
CA TRP A 31 0.07 10.66 6.07
C TRP A 31 -0.83 11.89 5.90
N GLU A 32 -0.39 12.94 5.23
CA GLU A 32 -1.25 14.05 4.86
C GLU A 32 -1.99 13.75 3.55
N ILE A 33 -3.04 12.94 3.66
CA ILE A 33 -3.92 12.67 2.52
C ILE A 33 -4.97 13.75 2.47
N SER A 34 -5.00 14.47 1.36
CA SER A 34 -6.02 15.48 1.09
C SER A 34 -7.28 14.84 0.51
N GLU A 35 -8.39 15.55 0.62
CA GLU A 35 -9.63 15.21 -0.06
C GLU A 35 -9.43 15.15 -1.58
N GLY A 36 -10.01 14.15 -2.24
CA GLY A 36 -9.92 14.01 -3.70
C GLY A 36 -10.49 12.69 -4.20
N GLY A 37 -10.37 12.45 -5.48
CA GLY A 37 -10.94 11.28 -6.16
C GLY A 37 -10.13 10.00 -6.07
N SER A 38 -8.96 10.01 -5.43
CA SER A 38 -8.09 8.83 -5.34
C SER A 38 -8.71 7.73 -4.49
N MET A 39 -8.48 6.49 -4.89
CA MET A 39 -8.94 5.33 -4.13
C MET A 39 -7.87 4.90 -3.15
N CYS A 40 -8.31 4.61 -1.93
CA CYS A 40 -7.44 4.41 -0.79
C CYS A 40 -7.76 3.14 -0.01
N CYS A 41 -8.50 2.21 -0.60
CA CYS A 41 -8.78 0.90 -0.02
C CYS A 41 -8.82 -0.19 -1.09
N THR A 42 -8.47 -1.42 -0.71
CA THR A 42 -8.59 -2.59 -1.60
C THR A 42 -10.07 -2.85 -1.89
N PRO A 43 -10.48 -2.98 -3.16
CA PRO A 43 -11.87 -3.27 -3.51
C PRO A 43 -12.29 -4.66 -3.04
N LEU A 44 -13.59 -4.82 -2.77
CA LEU A 44 -14.25 -6.09 -2.50
C LEU A 44 -15.15 -6.47 -3.67
N ILE A 45 -15.07 -7.70 -4.13
CA ILE A 45 -16.05 -8.26 -5.10
C ILE A 45 -16.96 -9.25 -4.38
N HIS A 46 -18.27 -9.04 -4.51
CA HIS A 46 -19.30 -9.97 -4.04
C HIS A 46 -20.50 -9.94 -4.98
N ASP A 47 -20.98 -11.11 -5.42
CA ASP A 47 -22.14 -11.30 -6.31
C ASP A 47 -22.12 -10.41 -7.57
N GLY A 48 -20.96 -10.26 -8.21
CA GLY A 48 -20.81 -9.46 -9.42
C GLY A 48 -20.79 -7.94 -9.18
N ILE A 49 -20.74 -7.49 -7.94
CA ILE A 49 -20.62 -6.08 -7.55
C ILE A 49 -19.25 -5.83 -6.93
N LEU A 50 -18.60 -4.77 -7.37
CA LEU A 50 -17.35 -4.27 -6.83
C LEU A 50 -17.62 -3.10 -5.87
N TYR A 51 -17.21 -3.25 -4.60
CA TYR A 51 -17.36 -2.24 -3.55
C TYR A 51 -16.00 -1.64 -3.19
N PHE A 52 -15.94 -0.32 -3.02
CA PHE A 52 -14.71 0.36 -2.61
C PHE A 52 -14.99 1.71 -1.94
N GLY A 53 -14.10 2.13 -1.07
CA GLY A 53 -14.08 3.46 -0.47
C GLY A 53 -13.16 4.40 -1.24
N CYS A 54 -13.39 5.70 -1.12
CA CYS A 54 -12.65 6.73 -1.83
C CYS A 54 -12.36 7.93 -0.93
N CYS A 55 -11.28 8.65 -1.23
CA CYS A 55 -10.92 9.87 -0.53
C CYS A 55 -11.86 11.05 -0.82
N ASN A 56 -12.82 10.92 -1.73
CA ASN A 56 -13.87 11.90 -1.99
C ASN A 56 -15.10 11.71 -1.09
N PHE A 57 -14.96 11.02 0.04
CA PHE A 57 -16.02 10.77 1.02
C PHE A 57 -17.14 9.87 0.52
N ASN A 58 -16.89 9.01 -0.44
CA ASN A 58 -17.90 8.10 -0.92
C ASN A 58 -17.47 6.64 -0.79
N ILE A 59 -18.45 5.79 -0.51
CA ILE A 59 -18.40 4.35 -0.72
C ILE A 59 -19.17 4.09 -2.00
N TYR A 60 -18.57 3.33 -2.92
CA TYR A 60 -19.13 3.02 -4.24
C TYR A 60 -19.45 1.54 -4.37
N ALA A 61 -20.48 1.24 -5.16
CA ALA A 61 -20.76 -0.06 -5.73
C ALA A 61 -20.92 0.05 -7.24
N ILE A 62 -20.18 -0.74 -7.99
CA ILE A 62 -20.23 -0.78 -9.45
C ILE A 62 -20.42 -2.22 -9.94
N ASP A 63 -21.04 -2.42 -11.09
CA ASP A 63 -21.08 -3.74 -11.74
C ASP A 63 -19.66 -4.13 -12.16
N VAL A 64 -19.19 -5.28 -11.72
CA VAL A 64 -17.81 -5.74 -11.95
C VAL A 64 -17.51 -6.07 -13.41
N ARG A 65 -18.55 -6.37 -14.21
CA ARG A 65 -18.41 -6.74 -15.62
C ARG A 65 -18.34 -5.54 -16.55
N THR A 66 -19.13 -4.50 -16.23
CA THR A 66 -19.29 -3.33 -17.09
C THR A 66 -18.58 -2.08 -16.57
N GLY A 67 -18.28 -2.02 -15.25
CA GLY A 67 -17.77 -0.82 -14.59
C GLY A 67 -18.85 0.25 -14.37
N GLU A 68 -20.15 -0.06 -14.56
CA GLU A 68 -21.24 0.89 -14.38
C GLU A 68 -21.57 1.10 -12.91
N LEU A 69 -21.85 2.35 -12.51
CA LEU A 69 -22.23 2.71 -11.16
C LEU A 69 -23.60 2.13 -10.81
N ILE A 70 -23.68 1.37 -9.71
CA ILE A 70 -24.93 0.89 -9.15
C ILE A 70 -25.45 1.86 -8.10
N TRP A 71 -24.60 2.17 -7.10
CA TRP A 71 -24.90 3.18 -6.08
C TRP A 71 -23.63 3.79 -5.52
N LYS A 72 -23.76 4.96 -4.89
CA LYS A 72 -22.74 5.58 -4.04
C LYS A 72 -23.36 6.11 -2.77
N PHE A 73 -22.65 5.96 -1.66
CA PHE A 73 -23.04 6.47 -0.34
C PHE A 73 -22.05 7.54 0.12
N LYS A 74 -22.55 8.69 0.56
CA LYS A 74 -21.74 9.81 1.04
C LYS A 74 -21.45 9.65 2.54
N THR A 75 -20.17 9.59 2.90
CA THR A 75 -19.66 9.72 4.27
C THR A 75 -19.28 11.18 4.56
N PHE A 76 -18.90 11.50 5.81
CA PHE A 76 -18.44 12.84 6.18
C PHE A 76 -16.92 12.95 6.31
N GLY A 77 -16.18 11.89 5.98
CA GLY A 77 -14.73 11.83 5.95
C GLY A 77 -14.25 10.86 4.87
N ILE A 78 -12.95 10.89 4.60
CA ILE A 78 -12.34 9.96 3.63
C ILE A 78 -12.48 8.51 4.11
N VAL A 79 -12.71 7.59 3.18
CA VAL A 79 -12.67 6.15 3.43
C VAL A 79 -11.29 5.66 3.00
N PHE A 80 -10.37 5.62 3.97
CA PHE A 80 -8.94 5.35 3.75
C PHE A 80 -8.51 4.07 4.47
N GLU A 81 -7.83 3.17 3.75
CA GLU A 81 -7.34 1.86 4.22
C GLU A 81 -8.41 0.90 4.74
N SER A 82 -9.57 1.39 5.17
CA SER A 82 -10.69 0.57 5.61
C SER A 82 -11.38 -0.11 4.42
N SER A 83 -10.71 -1.14 3.88
CA SER A 83 -11.30 -1.93 2.79
C SER A 83 -12.62 -2.54 3.22
N PRO A 84 -13.67 -2.46 2.39
CA PRO A 84 -14.99 -2.94 2.74
C PRO A 84 -15.02 -4.45 2.93
N VAL A 85 -15.88 -4.93 3.82
CA VAL A 85 -16.18 -6.36 4.00
C VAL A 85 -17.68 -6.60 3.85
N TYR A 86 -18.05 -7.77 3.35
CA TYR A 86 -19.43 -8.20 3.18
C TYR A 86 -19.84 -9.23 4.23
N TRP A 87 -21.06 -9.12 4.74
CA TRP A 87 -21.70 -10.12 5.56
C TRP A 87 -23.22 -9.98 5.56
N GLU A 88 -23.95 -11.06 5.29
CA GLU A 88 -25.42 -11.15 5.31
C GLU A 88 -26.15 -9.97 4.65
N GLY A 89 -25.77 -9.60 3.42
CA GLY A 89 -26.39 -8.53 2.66
C GLY A 89 -25.94 -7.11 3.05
N MET A 90 -24.95 -6.96 3.89
CA MET A 90 -24.41 -5.67 4.32
C MET A 90 -22.93 -5.52 3.93
N ILE A 91 -22.55 -4.28 3.62
CA ILE A 91 -21.16 -3.83 3.43
C ILE A 91 -20.75 -2.98 4.64
N PHE A 92 -19.58 -3.27 5.18
CA PHE A 92 -19.04 -2.52 6.31
C PHE A 92 -17.75 -1.81 5.89
N ALA A 93 -17.61 -0.54 6.24
CA ALA A 93 -16.39 0.25 6.02
C ALA A 93 -16.25 1.33 7.09
N GLY A 94 -15.01 1.53 7.56
CA GLY A 94 -14.66 2.63 8.46
C GLY A 94 -14.32 3.90 7.69
N SER A 95 -14.47 5.04 8.34
CA SER A 95 -14.20 6.36 7.77
C SER A 95 -13.41 7.24 8.74
N TYR A 96 -12.75 8.24 8.21
CA TYR A 96 -12.05 9.27 8.97
C TYR A 96 -13.01 10.25 9.68
N ASP A 97 -14.31 10.18 9.42
CA ASP A 97 -15.35 10.86 10.21
C ASP A 97 -15.69 10.11 11.51
N HIS A 98 -14.85 9.19 11.93
CA HIS A 98 -14.94 8.39 13.16
C HIS A 98 -16.04 7.32 13.14
N ASN A 99 -16.73 7.12 12.00
CA ASN A 99 -17.82 6.16 11.92
C ASN A 99 -17.42 4.84 11.24
N MET A 100 -17.88 3.74 11.82
CA MET A 100 -18.04 2.46 11.14
C MET A 100 -19.44 2.43 10.54
N TYR A 101 -19.53 2.30 9.23
CA TYR A 101 -20.78 2.25 8.48
C TYR A 101 -21.16 0.81 8.13
N ALA A 102 -22.44 0.47 8.27
CA ALA A 102 -23.06 -0.72 7.70
C ALA A 102 -24.11 -0.30 6.69
N LEU A 103 -23.91 -0.64 5.44
CA LEU A 103 -24.80 -0.29 4.32
C LEU A 103 -25.43 -1.55 3.74
N ASP A 104 -26.66 -1.44 3.27
CA ASP A 104 -27.25 -2.50 2.44
C ASP A 104 -26.42 -2.70 1.17
N ALA A 105 -26.00 -3.91 0.90
CA ALA A 105 -25.08 -4.21 -0.22
C ALA A 105 -25.71 -3.91 -1.59
N LYS A 106 -27.04 -4.05 -1.74
CA LYS A 106 -27.73 -3.88 -3.03
C LYS A 106 -28.15 -2.43 -3.28
N SER A 107 -28.65 -1.74 -2.24
CA SER A 107 -29.21 -0.40 -2.38
C SER A 107 -28.27 0.72 -1.94
N GLY A 108 -27.23 0.42 -1.14
CA GLY A 108 -26.37 1.42 -0.50
C GLY A 108 -27.02 2.17 0.65
N GLU A 109 -28.23 1.77 1.08
CA GLU A 109 -28.93 2.40 2.21
C GLU A 109 -28.22 2.13 3.52
N LEU A 110 -28.15 3.16 4.38
CA LEU A 110 -27.60 3.04 5.73
C LEU A 110 -28.45 2.12 6.60
N ARG A 111 -27.86 1.03 7.08
CA ARG A 111 -28.49 0.13 8.06
C ARG A 111 -28.20 0.59 9.48
N TRP A 112 -26.96 0.85 9.80
CA TRP A 112 -26.51 1.44 11.03
C TRP A 112 -25.13 2.09 10.88
N LYS A 113 -24.75 2.94 11.84
CA LYS A 113 -23.40 3.43 12.03
C LYS A 113 -23.04 3.43 13.50
N PHE A 114 -21.75 3.27 13.78
CA PHE A 114 -21.18 3.34 15.12
C PHE A 114 -20.07 4.38 15.14
N GLU A 115 -20.10 5.29 16.10
CA GLU A 115 -19.12 6.37 16.25
C GLU A 115 -18.04 5.99 17.27
N SER A 116 -16.76 5.95 16.84
CA SER A 116 -15.57 5.93 17.70
C SER A 116 -15.19 7.36 18.10
N ARG A 117 -14.08 7.51 18.85
CA ARG A 117 -13.60 8.84 19.26
C ARG A 117 -12.60 9.46 18.28
N ASP A 118 -12.09 8.68 17.32
CA ASP A 118 -11.15 9.13 16.29
C ASP A 118 -11.30 8.27 15.03
N LYS A 119 -10.51 8.56 14.02
CA LYS A 119 -10.52 7.95 12.67
C LYS A 119 -10.51 6.44 12.72
N ILE A 120 -11.31 5.82 11.84
CA ILE A 120 -11.31 4.37 11.62
C ILE A 120 -10.68 4.12 10.25
N ASN A 121 -9.40 3.73 10.24
CA ASN A 121 -8.69 3.31 9.03
C ASN A 121 -8.41 1.80 8.99
N SER A 122 -8.70 1.07 10.05
CA SER A 122 -8.58 -0.38 10.05
C SER A 122 -9.62 -1.04 9.15
N MET A 123 -9.22 -2.10 8.46
CA MET A 123 -10.13 -2.99 7.74
C MET A 123 -10.92 -3.83 8.75
N PRO A 124 -12.26 -3.78 8.76
CA PRO A 124 -13.04 -4.57 9.72
C PRO A 124 -12.95 -6.07 9.43
N PHE A 125 -13.12 -6.89 10.46
CA PHE A 125 -13.18 -8.35 10.36
C PHE A 125 -14.48 -8.88 10.92
N ILE A 126 -15.15 -9.79 10.20
CA ILE A 126 -16.39 -10.42 10.65
C ILE A 126 -16.11 -11.85 11.10
N TYR A 127 -16.57 -12.17 12.31
CA TYR A 127 -16.48 -13.53 12.86
C TYR A 127 -17.68 -13.82 13.76
N CYS A 128 -18.39 -14.91 13.48
CA CYS A 128 -19.58 -15.36 14.24
C CYS A 128 -20.59 -14.24 14.53
N GLY A 129 -20.97 -13.47 13.50
CA GLY A 129 -21.97 -12.38 13.62
C GLY A 129 -21.49 -11.16 14.39
N LYS A 130 -20.21 -11.05 14.66
CA LYS A 130 -19.57 -9.90 15.29
C LYS A 130 -18.63 -9.21 14.34
N ILE A 131 -18.53 -7.88 14.42
CA ILE A 131 -17.57 -7.09 13.68
C ILE A 131 -16.47 -6.59 14.61
N TYR A 132 -15.22 -6.78 14.19
CA TYR A 132 -14.02 -6.35 14.90
C TYR A 132 -13.29 -5.32 14.07
N PHE A 133 -12.93 -4.20 14.67
CA PHE A 133 -12.15 -3.14 14.03
C PHE A 133 -11.37 -2.35 15.07
N ALA A 134 -10.50 -1.47 14.63
CA ALA A 134 -9.75 -0.59 15.51
C ALA A 134 -9.84 0.87 15.04
N SER A 135 -9.59 1.78 15.95
CA SER A 135 -9.59 3.22 15.71
C SER A 135 -8.31 3.85 16.25
N LYS A 136 -7.95 5.00 15.69
CA LYS A 136 -6.87 5.83 16.21
C LYS A 136 -7.12 6.37 17.61
N ASP A 137 -8.31 6.20 18.15
CA ASP A 137 -8.65 6.47 19.55
C ASP A 137 -8.09 5.45 20.55
N GLN A 138 -7.12 4.60 20.10
CA GLN A 138 -6.44 3.57 20.89
C GLN A 138 -7.30 2.34 21.23
N ASN A 139 -8.50 2.19 20.65
CA ASN A 139 -9.37 1.08 21.00
C ASN A 139 -9.52 0.07 19.86
N VAL A 140 -9.53 -1.21 20.26
CA VAL A 140 -10.10 -2.32 19.48
C VAL A 140 -11.56 -2.45 19.87
N TYR A 141 -12.45 -2.55 18.92
CA TYR A 141 -13.88 -2.64 19.09
C TYR A 141 -14.41 -3.97 18.61
N CYS A 142 -15.40 -4.48 19.32
CA CYS A 142 -16.26 -5.58 18.88
C CYS A 142 -17.72 -5.17 19.02
N LEU A 143 -18.45 -5.20 17.90
CA LEU A 143 -19.88 -4.89 17.85
C LEU A 143 -20.69 -6.10 17.37
N ASP A 144 -21.97 -6.12 17.67
CA ASP A 144 -22.93 -6.95 16.94
C ASP A 144 -23.01 -6.49 15.49
N ALA A 145 -22.78 -7.38 14.53
CA ALA A 145 -22.72 -6.99 13.12
C ALA A 145 -24.10 -6.62 12.54
N ARG A 146 -25.22 -7.12 13.11
CA ARG A 146 -26.57 -6.82 12.61
C ARG A 146 -27.05 -5.45 13.04
N GLY A 147 -26.83 -5.10 14.31
CA GLY A 147 -27.41 -3.90 14.90
C GLY A 147 -26.40 -2.82 15.28
N GLY A 148 -25.10 -3.08 15.17
CA GLY A 148 -24.04 -2.12 15.50
C GLY A 148 -23.88 -1.85 17.00
N SER A 149 -24.48 -2.65 17.89
CA SER A 149 -24.35 -2.47 19.33
C SER A 149 -22.99 -2.91 19.84
N LEU A 150 -22.39 -2.10 20.73
CA LEU A 150 -21.09 -2.39 21.33
C LEU A 150 -21.19 -3.63 22.24
N ILE A 151 -20.34 -4.62 21.98
CA ILE A 151 -20.18 -5.81 22.85
C ILE A 151 -19.03 -5.57 23.83
N TRP A 152 -17.87 -5.21 23.33
CA TRP A 152 -16.71 -4.86 24.14
C TRP A 152 -15.76 -3.91 23.38
N LYS A 153 -14.88 -3.26 24.12
CA LYS A 153 -13.71 -2.57 23.60
C LYS A 153 -12.50 -2.81 24.49
N TYR A 154 -11.31 -2.81 23.89
CA TYR A 154 -10.04 -2.94 24.57
C TYR A 154 -9.13 -1.76 24.21
N GLN A 155 -8.55 -1.09 25.21
CA GLN A 155 -7.69 0.06 25.02
C GLN A 155 -6.21 -0.34 25.04
N THR A 156 -5.45 0.05 24.03
CA THR A 156 -3.98 0.00 23.97
C THR A 156 -3.36 1.29 24.53
N GLN A 157 -2.03 1.39 24.52
CA GLN A 157 -1.34 2.57 25.06
C GLN A 157 -1.08 3.66 24.00
N ASP A 158 -1.33 3.36 22.72
CA ASP A 158 -1.18 4.30 21.61
C ASP A 158 -2.18 3.98 20.50
N GLU A 159 -2.22 4.82 19.45
CA GLU A 159 -3.10 4.67 18.29
C GLU A 159 -3.03 3.26 17.70
N ILE A 160 -4.15 2.83 17.12
CA ILE A 160 -4.24 1.61 16.35
C ILE A 160 -4.64 1.97 14.92
N ALA A 161 -3.73 1.76 13.99
CA ALA A 161 -3.99 1.85 12.56
C ALA A 161 -3.88 0.47 11.87
N SER A 162 -3.73 -0.59 12.65
CA SER A 162 -3.67 -1.97 12.18
C SER A 162 -5.08 -2.57 12.04
N SER A 163 -5.20 -3.54 11.14
CA SER A 163 -6.44 -4.31 10.93
C SER A 163 -6.43 -5.59 11.74
N PRO A 164 -7.49 -5.90 12.49
CA PRO A 164 -7.57 -7.13 13.26
C PRO A 164 -7.82 -8.35 12.38
N ILE A 165 -7.38 -9.51 12.85
CA ILE A 165 -7.83 -10.82 12.37
C ILE A 165 -8.34 -11.64 13.55
N VAL A 166 -9.40 -12.43 13.34
CA VAL A 166 -9.92 -13.37 14.34
C VAL A 166 -9.67 -14.79 13.87
N HIS A 167 -9.03 -15.57 14.73
CA HIS A 167 -8.78 -16.99 14.49
C HIS A 167 -8.92 -17.77 15.79
N LYS A 168 -9.71 -18.85 15.77
CA LYS A 168 -9.95 -19.72 16.95
C LYS A 168 -10.27 -18.91 18.21
N GLU A 169 -11.27 -18.04 18.10
CA GLU A 169 -11.77 -17.19 19.21
C GLU A 169 -10.73 -16.23 19.81
N LYS A 170 -9.67 -15.92 19.08
CA LYS A 170 -8.65 -14.94 19.46
C LYS A 170 -8.56 -13.84 18.42
N VAL A 171 -8.47 -12.59 18.87
CA VAL A 171 -8.23 -11.40 18.03
C VAL A 171 -6.76 -11.07 18.07
N TYR A 172 -6.14 -10.88 16.90
CA TYR A 172 -4.74 -10.53 16.77
C TYR A 172 -4.63 -9.17 16.08
N ILE A 173 -3.85 -8.25 16.69
CA ILE A 173 -3.73 -6.87 16.20
C ILE A 173 -2.46 -6.20 16.69
N GLY A 174 -1.86 -5.32 15.84
CA GLY A 174 -0.73 -4.47 16.21
C GLY A 174 -1.16 -3.09 16.68
N SER A 175 -0.34 -2.40 17.45
CA SER A 175 -0.52 -1.01 17.90
C SER A 175 0.77 -0.20 17.74
N PHE A 176 0.65 1.13 17.68
CA PHE A 176 1.77 2.05 17.67
C PHE A 176 2.52 2.10 19.01
N ASP A 177 1.94 1.54 20.07
CA ASP A 177 2.62 1.34 21.36
C ASP A 177 3.72 0.25 21.32
N LYS A 178 4.10 -0.21 20.12
CA LYS A 178 5.13 -1.22 19.85
C LYS A 178 4.78 -2.62 20.34
N ASN A 179 3.49 -2.90 20.57
CA ASN A 179 3.06 -4.24 20.94
C ASN A 179 2.14 -4.84 19.87
N PHE A 180 2.28 -6.14 19.72
CA PHE A 180 1.33 -6.99 19.02
C PHE A 180 0.49 -7.73 20.07
N TYR A 181 -0.83 -7.66 19.94
CA TYR A 181 -1.79 -8.13 20.95
C TYR A 181 -2.55 -9.36 20.48
N CYS A 182 -2.83 -10.25 21.41
CA CYS A 182 -3.82 -11.31 21.29
C CYS A 182 -4.87 -11.13 22.38
N LEU A 183 -6.14 -10.98 21.98
CA LEU A 183 -7.28 -10.78 22.87
C LEU A 183 -8.28 -11.93 22.72
N ASP A 184 -9.05 -12.21 23.77
CA ASP A 184 -10.22 -13.09 23.70
C ASP A 184 -11.31 -12.46 22.84
N ALA A 185 -11.78 -13.14 21.80
CA ALA A 185 -12.74 -12.59 20.85
C ALA A 185 -14.14 -12.39 21.44
N ALA A 186 -14.50 -13.13 22.49
CA ALA A 186 -15.81 -13.01 23.13
C ALA A 186 -15.86 -11.89 24.17
N ARG A 187 -14.76 -11.70 24.93
CA ARG A 187 -14.72 -10.81 26.10
C ARG A 187 -13.84 -9.56 25.90
N GLY A 188 -12.94 -9.56 24.92
CA GLY A 188 -11.95 -8.49 24.71
C GLY A 188 -10.85 -8.43 25.77
N THR A 189 -10.65 -9.50 26.56
CA THR A 189 -9.61 -9.55 27.56
C THR A 189 -8.26 -9.94 26.95
N LEU A 190 -7.16 -9.38 27.49
CA LEU A 190 -5.81 -9.70 27.04
C LEU A 190 -5.49 -11.19 27.35
N ILE A 191 -5.03 -11.92 26.32
CA ILE A 191 -4.47 -13.27 26.46
C ILE A 191 -2.95 -13.16 26.55
N TRP A 192 -2.32 -12.54 25.55
CA TRP A 192 -0.89 -12.26 25.56
C TRP A 192 -0.58 -11.01 24.71
N LYS A 193 0.60 -10.45 24.92
CA LYS A 193 1.16 -9.41 24.05
C LYS A 193 2.64 -9.67 23.80
N PHE A 194 3.10 -9.29 22.61
CA PHE A 194 4.51 -9.41 22.19
C PHE A 194 5.07 -8.00 21.92
N ALA A 195 6.18 -7.65 22.58
CA ALA A 195 6.82 -6.35 22.41
C ALA A 195 7.83 -6.37 21.25
N THR A 196 7.78 -5.36 20.42
CA THR A 196 8.75 -5.06 19.35
C THR A 196 9.55 -3.80 19.68
N GLN A 197 10.54 -3.45 18.86
CA GLN A 197 11.32 -2.22 19.06
C GLN A 197 10.74 -1.00 18.31
N GLY A 198 9.89 -1.23 17.31
CA GLY A 198 9.17 -0.22 16.53
C GLY A 198 7.67 -0.43 16.59
N GLU A 199 6.93 0.54 16.10
CA GLU A 199 5.48 0.48 15.99
C GLU A 199 5.04 -0.74 15.16
N VAL A 200 3.89 -1.33 15.52
CA VAL A 200 3.29 -2.44 14.77
C VAL A 200 2.10 -1.91 14.00
N TYR A 201 2.31 -1.72 12.70
CA TYR A 201 1.33 -1.16 11.79
C TYR A 201 1.09 -2.08 10.59
N HIS A 202 -0.18 -2.41 10.37
CA HIS A 202 -0.60 -3.19 9.21
C HIS A 202 -1.96 -2.71 8.73
N PRO A 203 -2.07 -1.99 7.63
CA PRO A 203 -3.37 -1.69 7.01
C PRO A 203 -4.06 -2.97 6.54
N ASN A 204 -3.31 -3.99 6.11
CA ASN A 204 -3.81 -5.36 5.95
C ASN A 204 -3.75 -6.12 7.28
N ARG A 205 -4.32 -7.33 7.30
CA ARG A 205 -4.36 -8.17 8.51
C ARG A 205 -3.06 -8.94 8.69
N PRO A 206 -2.64 -9.23 9.95
CA PRO A 206 -1.59 -10.22 10.21
C PRO A 206 -1.97 -11.56 9.58
N LEU A 207 -0.97 -12.36 9.24
CA LEU A 207 -1.17 -13.69 8.69
C LEU A 207 -1.14 -14.73 9.80
N ILE A 208 -2.06 -15.70 9.76
CA ILE A 208 -2.03 -16.86 10.64
C ILE A 208 -2.00 -18.11 9.79
N HIS A 209 -0.98 -18.95 10.00
CA HIS A 209 -0.82 -20.22 9.30
C HIS A 209 -0.17 -21.26 10.22
N ASN A 210 -0.74 -22.47 10.27
CA ASN A 210 -0.22 -23.61 11.05
C ASN A 210 0.13 -23.28 12.52
N GLY A 211 -0.71 -22.49 13.19
CA GLY A 211 -0.49 -22.10 14.59
C GLY A 211 0.58 -21.03 14.80
N ILE A 212 1.09 -20.41 13.73
CA ILE A 212 2.04 -19.30 13.75
C ILE A 212 1.35 -18.03 13.26
N VAL A 213 1.60 -16.93 13.94
CA VAL A 213 1.21 -15.58 13.53
C VAL A 213 2.43 -14.89 12.95
N TYR A 214 2.27 -14.34 11.74
CA TYR A 214 3.29 -13.57 11.06
C TYR A 214 2.86 -12.11 10.98
N PHE A 215 3.72 -11.22 11.46
CA PHE A 215 3.49 -9.79 11.45
C PHE A 215 4.81 -9.02 11.30
N THR A 216 4.75 -7.79 10.87
CA THR A 216 5.92 -6.92 10.72
C THR A 216 5.90 -5.78 11.73
N SER A 217 7.04 -5.12 11.91
CA SER A 217 7.17 -3.91 12.72
C SER A 217 8.03 -2.89 11.98
N PHE A 218 7.88 -1.62 12.33
CA PHE A 218 8.76 -0.55 11.86
C PHE A 218 10.20 -0.65 12.37
N ASP A 219 10.50 -1.64 13.23
CA ASP A 219 11.86 -2.02 13.55
C ASP A 219 12.56 -2.85 12.46
N ASN A 220 12.00 -2.87 11.25
CA ASN A 220 12.52 -3.54 10.06
C ASN A 220 12.43 -5.08 10.07
N ASN A 221 11.72 -5.67 11.01
CA ASN A 221 11.64 -7.13 11.11
C ASN A 221 10.26 -7.67 10.74
N LEU A 222 10.28 -8.86 10.15
CA LEU A 222 9.17 -9.80 10.09
C LEU A 222 9.31 -10.77 11.27
N TYR A 223 8.25 -10.95 12.01
CA TYR A 223 8.16 -11.82 13.18
C TYR A 223 7.26 -13.01 12.88
N ALA A 224 7.66 -14.18 13.39
CA ALA A 224 6.83 -15.38 13.50
C ALA A 224 6.74 -15.75 14.98
N VAL A 225 5.53 -15.75 15.53
CA VAL A 225 5.26 -16.09 16.93
C VAL A 225 4.19 -17.18 17.02
N THR A 226 4.18 -17.98 18.09
CA THR A 226 3.13 -18.96 18.31
C THR A 226 1.78 -18.25 18.54
N ALA A 227 0.71 -18.72 17.89
CA ALA A 227 -0.61 -18.11 18.01
C ALA A 227 -1.21 -18.28 19.42
N ASP A 228 -0.85 -19.32 20.13
CA ASP A 228 -1.44 -19.65 21.44
C ASP A 228 -0.82 -18.86 22.57
N GLU A 229 0.53 -18.75 22.61
CA GLU A 229 1.24 -18.12 23.74
C GLU A 229 2.01 -16.85 23.35
N GLY A 230 2.16 -16.54 22.06
CA GLY A 230 2.94 -15.40 21.60
C GLY A 230 4.46 -15.59 21.73
N ASN A 231 4.95 -16.83 21.80
CA ASN A 231 6.38 -17.12 21.90
C ASN A 231 7.05 -16.91 20.53
N LEU A 232 8.23 -16.26 20.54
CA LEU A 232 9.00 -16.05 19.32
C LEU A 232 9.48 -17.39 18.75
N VAL A 233 9.13 -17.66 17.48
CA VAL A 233 9.65 -18.79 16.71
C VAL A 233 10.88 -18.37 15.94
N TRP A 234 10.77 -17.29 15.18
CA TRP A 234 11.88 -16.64 14.49
C TRP A 234 11.55 -15.18 14.17
N LYS A 235 12.59 -14.40 13.89
CA LYS A 235 12.48 -13.06 13.30
C LYS A 235 13.48 -12.90 12.17
N LEU A 236 13.11 -12.14 11.15
CA LEU A 236 13.92 -11.87 9.98
C LEU A 236 13.98 -10.36 9.73
N LYS A 237 15.17 -9.78 9.62
CA LYS A 237 15.33 -8.41 9.12
C LYS A 237 15.03 -8.40 7.62
N THR A 238 14.00 -7.67 7.20
CA THR A 238 13.47 -7.68 5.83
C THR A 238 13.66 -6.33 5.12
N ALA A 239 13.86 -5.26 5.88
CA ALA A 239 13.93 -3.91 5.35
C ALA A 239 14.99 -3.07 6.08
N GLU A 240 15.38 -1.95 5.46
CA GLU A 240 16.15 -0.89 6.12
C GLU A 240 15.26 0.29 6.52
N PHE A 241 14.09 0.46 5.87
CA PHE A 241 13.21 1.61 6.00
C PHE A 241 11.80 1.27 6.47
N GLY A 242 11.63 0.17 7.16
CA GLY A 242 10.36 -0.32 7.67
C GLY A 242 9.63 -1.24 6.71
N ASN A 243 8.67 -1.96 7.27
CA ASN A 243 7.76 -2.81 6.53
C ASN A 243 6.41 -2.11 6.43
N ALA A 244 5.85 -2.05 5.22
CA ALA A 244 4.59 -1.35 4.98
C ALA A 244 3.37 -2.21 5.31
N TYR A 245 3.49 -3.54 5.23
CA TYR A 245 2.36 -4.46 5.31
C TYR A 245 2.74 -5.76 6.01
N ALA A 246 1.75 -6.50 6.51
CA ALA A 246 1.93 -7.88 6.93
C ALA A 246 2.11 -8.80 5.71
N PRO A 247 2.79 -9.95 5.85
CA PRO A 247 3.01 -10.86 4.74
C PRO A 247 1.72 -11.54 4.27
N ILE A 248 1.72 -11.98 3.02
CA ILE A 248 0.67 -12.81 2.42
C ILE A 248 1.22 -14.21 2.17
N LEU A 249 0.42 -15.23 2.46
CA LEU A 249 0.77 -16.61 2.15
C LEU A 249 0.20 -17.01 0.79
N TYR A 250 1.05 -17.56 -0.06
CA TYR A 250 0.64 -18.22 -1.29
C TYR A 250 1.62 -19.34 -1.62
N ASP A 251 1.11 -20.52 -1.98
CA ASP A 251 1.90 -21.70 -2.38
C ASP A 251 3.05 -21.99 -1.41
N GLU A 252 2.73 -22.08 -0.09
CA GLU A 252 3.66 -22.37 1.02
C GLU A 252 4.84 -21.39 1.16
N LYS A 253 4.70 -20.17 0.62
CA LYS A 253 5.67 -19.07 0.79
C LYS A 253 4.99 -17.82 1.32
N LEU A 254 5.72 -17.06 2.11
CA LEU A 254 5.35 -15.73 2.56
C LEU A 254 5.83 -14.72 1.52
N TYR A 255 4.96 -13.82 1.14
CA TYR A 255 5.28 -12.69 0.26
C TYR A 255 5.16 -11.40 1.05
N LEU A 256 6.24 -10.66 1.12
CA LEU A 256 6.33 -9.43 1.89
C LEU A 256 6.80 -8.29 1.00
N VAL A 257 6.12 -7.15 1.10
CA VAL A 257 6.54 -5.90 0.47
C VAL A 257 7.17 -4.97 1.51
N THR A 258 8.25 -4.32 1.12
CA THR A 258 9.00 -3.42 2.00
C THR A 258 8.98 -1.99 1.47
N ARG A 259 9.17 -1.02 2.34
CA ARG A 259 9.24 0.40 1.96
C ARG A 259 10.50 0.73 1.15
N ASP A 260 11.48 -0.15 1.14
CA ASP A 260 12.68 -0.06 0.31
C ASP A 260 12.41 -0.40 -1.17
N GLY A 261 11.15 -0.66 -1.54
CA GLY A 261 10.77 -1.01 -2.90
C GLY A 261 10.96 -2.49 -3.25
N ASN A 262 10.96 -3.39 -2.25
CA ASN A 262 11.15 -4.81 -2.52
C ASN A 262 9.85 -5.61 -2.35
N LEU A 263 9.66 -6.58 -3.22
CA LEU A 263 8.81 -7.74 -3.01
C LEU A 263 9.72 -8.94 -2.70
N LEU A 264 9.56 -9.50 -1.52
CA LEU A 264 10.34 -10.66 -1.03
C LEU A 264 9.45 -11.90 -1.06
N ALA A 265 9.97 -13.02 -1.57
CA ALA A 265 9.43 -14.34 -1.30
C ALA A 265 10.28 -14.98 -0.19
N ILE A 266 9.61 -15.43 0.87
CA ILE A 266 10.23 -15.90 2.09
C ILE A 266 9.66 -17.28 2.40
N THR A 267 10.50 -18.23 2.77
CA THR A 267 10.08 -19.57 3.20
C THR A 267 9.46 -19.51 4.61
N LEU A 268 8.65 -20.48 4.96
CA LEU A 268 7.98 -20.52 6.29
C LEU A 268 8.96 -20.63 7.48
N ASP A 269 10.20 -21.06 7.21
CA ASP A 269 11.30 -21.10 8.20
C ASP A 269 12.12 -19.79 8.25
N GLY A 270 11.68 -18.74 7.56
CA GLY A 270 12.22 -17.38 7.66
C GLY A 270 13.46 -17.12 6.82
N LYS A 271 13.60 -17.75 5.64
CA LYS A 271 14.69 -17.47 4.70
C LYS A 271 14.17 -16.78 3.45
N ILE A 272 14.88 -15.77 2.97
CA ILE A 272 14.55 -15.12 1.70
C ILE A 272 14.92 -16.09 0.56
N ASP A 273 13.92 -16.44 -0.26
CA ASP A 273 14.08 -17.30 -1.43
C ASP A 273 14.47 -16.47 -2.66
N TRP A 274 13.73 -15.40 -2.94
CA TRP A 274 14.05 -14.44 -3.98
C TRP A 274 13.53 -13.04 -3.63
N LYS A 275 14.01 -12.05 -4.39
CA LYS A 275 13.67 -10.66 -4.25
C LYS A 275 13.45 -10.01 -5.62
N PHE A 276 12.33 -9.28 -5.76
CA PHE A 276 12.08 -8.37 -6.88
C PHE A 276 12.14 -6.94 -6.35
N SER A 277 12.98 -6.10 -6.94
CA SER A 277 13.24 -4.74 -6.43
C SER A 277 12.90 -3.68 -7.46
N ARG A 278 12.30 -2.59 -6.97
CA ARG A 278 12.12 -1.32 -7.69
C ARG A 278 12.47 -0.19 -6.74
N MET A 279 12.70 1.03 -7.26
CA MET A 279 13.01 2.21 -6.43
C MET A 279 11.76 2.78 -5.72
N HIS A 280 10.61 2.16 -5.89
CA HIS A 280 9.29 2.64 -5.46
C HIS A 280 8.61 1.63 -4.56
N VAL A 281 7.81 2.14 -3.60
CA VAL A 281 7.08 1.28 -2.66
C VAL A 281 6.04 0.43 -3.41
N PRO A 282 6.05 -0.89 -3.22
CA PRO A 282 5.07 -1.77 -3.83
C PRO A 282 3.74 -1.81 -3.07
N SER A 283 2.66 -2.14 -3.80
CA SER A 283 1.38 -2.52 -3.22
C SER A 283 1.46 -3.92 -2.58
N ILE A 284 0.43 -4.28 -1.82
CA ILE A 284 0.24 -5.68 -1.41
C ILE A 284 0.05 -6.54 -2.67
N PRO A 285 0.82 -7.64 -2.85
CA PRO A 285 0.69 -8.49 -4.02
C PRO A 285 -0.62 -9.29 -4.01
N ALA A 286 -1.20 -9.49 -5.19
CA ALA A 286 -2.31 -10.39 -5.42
C ALA A 286 -1.85 -11.60 -6.24
N PHE A 287 -2.51 -12.73 -6.07
CA PHE A 287 -2.12 -14.00 -6.69
C PHE A 287 -3.28 -14.62 -7.45
N LYS A 288 -3.03 -15.01 -8.71
CA LYS A 288 -3.97 -15.78 -9.53
C LYS A 288 -3.19 -16.57 -10.58
N ASP A 289 -3.59 -17.83 -10.81
CA ASP A 289 -3.06 -18.70 -11.86
C ASP A 289 -1.51 -18.78 -11.89
N LYS A 290 -0.89 -18.90 -10.71
CA LYS A 290 0.57 -18.91 -10.51
C LYS A 290 1.27 -17.65 -11.06
N ARG A 291 0.60 -16.52 -10.98
CA ARG A 291 1.13 -15.20 -11.28
C ARG A 291 0.98 -14.29 -10.08
N ILE A 292 1.91 -13.36 -9.96
CA ILE A 292 1.94 -12.32 -8.94
C ILE A 292 1.62 -11.00 -9.60
N TYR A 293 0.64 -10.28 -9.05
CA TYR A 293 0.25 -8.95 -9.51
C TYR A 293 0.57 -7.95 -8.42
N VAL A 294 1.44 -6.98 -8.71
CA VAL A 294 1.89 -5.99 -7.73
C VAL A 294 1.98 -4.62 -8.38
N GLY A 295 1.34 -3.64 -7.78
CA GLY A 295 1.43 -2.24 -8.19
C GLY A 295 2.61 -1.55 -7.52
N PHE A 296 3.07 -0.45 -8.11
CA PHE A 296 4.13 0.37 -7.54
C PHE A 296 3.78 1.87 -7.65
N GLU A 297 4.50 2.69 -6.90
CA GLU A 297 4.42 4.16 -7.00
C GLU A 297 4.95 4.70 -8.34
N ASP A 298 5.62 3.88 -9.14
CA ASP A 298 6.06 4.20 -10.50
C ASP A 298 4.94 4.15 -11.56
N TYR A 299 3.69 4.10 -11.10
CA TYR A 299 2.46 4.10 -11.90
C TYR A 299 2.23 2.81 -12.70
N ASN A 300 2.98 1.74 -12.43
CA ASN A 300 2.83 0.47 -13.13
C ASN A 300 2.25 -0.63 -12.24
N LEU A 301 1.37 -1.44 -12.82
CA LEU A 301 1.03 -2.76 -12.33
C LEU A 301 1.95 -3.78 -13.01
N TYR A 302 2.66 -4.55 -12.24
CA TYR A 302 3.54 -5.62 -12.71
C TYR A 302 2.87 -6.97 -12.55
N CYS A 303 2.99 -7.83 -13.55
CA CYS A 303 2.67 -9.24 -13.48
C CYS A 303 3.97 -10.04 -13.55
N LEU A 304 4.24 -10.82 -12.50
CA LEU A 304 5.43 -11.64 -12.38
C LEU A 304 5.04 -13.12 -12.34
N ASP A 305 5.96 -14.00 -12.70
CA ASP A 305 5.85 -15.41 -12.39
C ASP A 305 6.18 -15.70 -10.91
N MET A 306 6.05 -16.95 -10.48
CA MET A 306 6.30 -17.34 -9.08
C MET A 306 7.78 -17.30 -8.68
N ASN A 307 8.69 -17.06 -9.62
CA ASN A 307 10.12 -16.87 -9.39
C ASN A 307 10.50 -15.38 -9.37
N GLY A 308 9.53 -14.47 -9.48
CA GLY A 308 9.75 -13.03 -9.51
C GLY A 308 10.16 -12.48 -10.87
N LYS A 309 10.08 -13.29 -11.95
CA LYS A 309 10.41 -12.84 -13.31
C LYS A 309 9.23 -12.07 -13.92
N LEU A 310 9.51 -10.91 -14.52
CA LEU A 310 8.51 -10.08 -15.20
C LEU A 310 7.88 -10.82 -16.39
N ILE A 311 6.53 -10.87 -16.42
CA ILE A 311 5.75 -11.36 -17.56
C ILE A 311 5.30 -10.17 -18.40
N TRP A 312 4.62 -9.20 -17.75
CA TRP A 312 4.17 -7.96 -18.38
C TRP A 312 3.98 -6.86 -17.34
N LYS A 313 3.86 -5.61 -17.80
CA LYS A 313 3.46 -4.46 -16.99
C LYS A 313 2.40 -3.63 -17.70
N PHE A 314 1.57 -2.93 -16.91
CA PHE A 314 0.54 -2.01 -17.38
C PHE A 314 0.71 -0.66 -16.69
N ALA A 315 0.79 0.43 -17.49
CA ALA A 315 1.00 1.78 -16.98
C ALA A 315 -0.34 2.51 -16.74
N THR A 316 -0.41 3.27 -15.67
CA THR A 316 -1.48 4.22 -15.32
C THR A 316 -0.91 5.64 -15.23
N GLN A 317 -1.73 6.61 -14.83
CA GLN A 317 -1.30 7.99 -14.61
C GLN A 317 -1.12 8.35 -13.13
N GLY A 318 -1.19 7.38 -12.24
CA GLY A 318 -1.01 7.55 -10.79
C GLY A 318 -0.50 6.30 -10.12
N SER A 319 -0.01 6.45 -8.90
CA SER A 319 0.52 5.34 -8.10
C SER A 319 -0.50 4.22 -7.90
N ILE A 320 -0.02 2.97 -7.85
CA ILE A 320 -0.84 1.80 -7.58
C ILE A 320 -0.40 1.22 -6.23
N TRP A 321 -1.08 1.62 -5.15
CA TRP A 321 -0.74 1.22 -3.79
C TRP A 321 -1.57 0.07 -3.24
N LEU A 322 -2.64 -0.28 -3.95
CA LEU A 322 -3.63 -1.21 -3.45
C LEU A 322 -3.61 -2.53 -4.19
N THR A 323 -4.08 -3.55 -3.49
CA THR A 323 -4.13 -4.92 -4.01
C THR A 323 -5.08 -5.02 -5.18
N ALA A 324 -4.65 -5.69 -6.25
CA ALA A 324 -5.54 -6.05 -7.34
C ALA A 324 -6.53 -7.15 -6.89
N VAL A 325 -7.73 -7.13 -7.45
CA VAL A 325 -8.74 -8.17 -7.29
C VAL A 325 -9.08 -8.77 -8.65
N PHE A 326 -9.73 -9.92 -8.65
CA PHE A 326 -9.94 -10.69 -9.88
C PHE A 326 -11.42 -11.04 -10.10
N TRP A 327 -11.86 -10.90 -11.33
CA TRP A 327 -13.15 -11.40 -11.79
C TRP A 327 -12.99 -12.07 -13.15
N GLU A 328 -13.37 -13.36 -13.25
CA GLU A 328 -13.12 -14.14 -14.47
C GLU A 328 -11.66 -13.97 -14.97
N ASN A 329 -11.47 -13.49 -16.20
CA ASN A 329 -10.16 -13.23 -16.78
C ASN A 329 -9.72 -11.76 -16.65
N MET A 330 -10.34 -10.99 -15.74
CA MET A 330 -9.98 -9.61 -15.49
C MET A 330 -9.12 -9.47 -14.24
N VAL A 331 -8.14 -8.57 -14.33
CA VAL A 331 -7.40 -8.00 -13.22
C VAL A 331 -7.95 -6.60 -12.99
N ILE A 332 -8.49 -6.36 -11.78
CA ILE A 332 -9.15 -5.12 -11.43
C ILE A 332 -8.33 -4.45 -10.32
N PHE A 333 -7.90 -3.23 -10.54
CA PHE A 333 -7.05 -2.53 -9.59
C PHE A 333 -7.30 -1.02 -9.59
N PRO A 334 -7.26 -0.39 -8.42
CA PRO A 334 -7.37 1.04 -8.29
C PRO A 334 -6.03 1.74 -8.54
N SER A 335 -6.10 2.96 -9.07
CA SER A 335 -4.96 3.86 -9.23
C SER A 335 -5.27 5.22 -8.60
N TRP A 336 -4.22 5.90 -8.14
CA TRP A 336 -4.34 7.24 -7.57
C TRP A 336 -4.68 8.32 -8.61
N ASP A 337 -4.74 7.98 -9.89
CA ASP A 337 -5.26 8.84 -10.96
C ASP A 337 -6.80 8.96 -10.97
N CYS A 338 -7.46 8.57 -9.90
CA CYS A 338 -8.93 8.56 -9.72
C CYS A 338 -9.64 7.51 -10.57
N ASN A 339 -8.95 6.46 -11.05
CA ASN A 339 -9.58 5.43 -11.84
C ASN A 339 -9.41 4.04 -11.22
N ILE A 340 -10.45 3.21 -11.40
CA ILE A 340 -10.32 1.75 -11.34
C ILE A 340 -10.20 1.25 -12.77
N TYR A 341 -9.22 0.39 -12.98
CA TYR A 341 -8.98 -0.28 -14.24
C TYR A 341 -9.37 -1.73 -14.13
N ALA A 342 -10.08 -2.26 -15.12
CA ALA A 342 -10.22 -3.68 -15.37
C ALA A 342 -9.51 -4.00 -16.66
N ILE A 343 -8.50 -4.84 -16.60
CA ILE A 343 -7.73 -5.28 -17.78
C ILE A 343 -7.85 -6.77 -17.94
N ASN A 344 -7.78 -7.24 -19.17
CA ASN A 344 -7.70 -8.67 -19.48
C ASN A 344 -6.31 -9.19 -19.05
N ALA A 345 -6.28 -10.27 -18.25
CA ALA A 345 -5.05 -10.82 -17.67
C ALA A 345 -4.06 -11.40 -18.70
N GLU A 346 -4.52 -11.75 -19.91
CA GLU A 346 -3.70 -12.40 -20.95
C GLU A 346 -3.12 -11.40 -21.94
N ASN A 347 -3.98 -10.54 -22.50
CA ASN A 347 -3.58 -9.62 -23.58
C ASN A 347 -3.37 -8.18 -23.09
N VAL A 348 -3.59 -7.94 -21.79
CA VAL A 348 -3.35 -6.64 -21.10
C VAL A 348 -4.22 -5.50 -21.66
N SER A 349 -5.27 -5.80 -22.42
CA SER A 349 -6.19 -4.78 -22.94
C SER A 349 -7.14 -4.29 -21.84
N VAL A 350 -7.46 -3.00 -21.86
CA VAL A 350 -8.48 -2.42 -20.97
C VAL A 350 -9.85 -2.94 -21.39
N VAL A 351 -10.56 -3.58 -20.44
CA VAL A 351 -11.95 -4.03 -20.61
C VAL A 351 -12.89 -2.89 -20.29
N TRP A 352 -12.70 -2.27 -19.12
CA TRP A 352 -13.40 -1.07 -18.72
C TRP A 352 -12.55 -0.24 -17.75
N LYS A 353 -12.96 1.03 -17.57
CA LYS A 353 -12.35 1.98 -16.67
C LYS A 353 -13.45 2.80 -16.01
N PHE A 354 -13.46 2.82 -14.67
CA PHE A 354 -14.36 3.66 -13.89
C PHE A 354 -13.59 4.82 -13.29
N ARG A 355 -14.09 6.05 -13.48
CA ARG A 355 -13.52 7.25 -12.89
C ARG A 355 -14.36 7.72 -11.71
N THR A 356 -13.73 7.94 -10.56
CA THR A 356 -14.35 8.58 -9.40
C THR A 356 -14.45 10.10 -9.60
N ASP A 357 -15.34 10.73 -8.83
CA ASP A 357 -15.46 12.19 -8.83
C ASP A 357 -14.25 12.83 -8.12
N GLY A 358 -13.75 13.94 -8.65
CA GLY A 358 -12.70 14.74 -8.01
C GLY A 358 -11.32 14.65 -8.70
N SER A 359 -10.38 15.36 -8.12
CA SER A 359 -8.96 15.36 -8.51
C SER A 359 -8.21 14.30 -7.70
N PRO A 360 -6.99 13.90 -8.12
CA PRO A 360 -6.14 13.04 -7.31
C PRO A 360 -5.91 13.63 -5.90
N SER A 361 -6.08 12.80 -4.87
CA SER A 361 -5.98 13.21 -3.46
C SER A 361 -4.54 13.46 -3.01
N TYR A 362 -3.59 12.89 -3.72
CA TYR A 362 -2.17 12.98 -3.46
C TYR A 362 -1.44 13.23 -4.76
N LEU A 363 -0.79 14.37 -4.82
CA LEU A 363 0.30 14.59 -5.76
C LEU A 363 1.55 14.32 -4.93
N PRO A 364 2.35 13.28 -5.24
CA PRO A 364 3.64 13.13 -4.60
C PRO A 364 4.37 14.48 -4.80
N PRO A 365 4.98 15.04 -3.75
CA PRO A 365 5.79 16.23 -3.93
C PRO A 365 6.81 15.90 -5.01
N ALA A 366 6.94 16.77 -6.00
CA ALA A 366 7.75 16.58 -7.21
C ALA A 366 9.20 16.15 -6.95
N ASN A 367 9.63 16.15 -5.68
CA ASN A 367 11.00 15.88 -5.25
C ASN A 367 11.17 14.68 -4.31
N ASP A 368 10.11 14.00 -3.85
CA ASP A 368 10.26 13.00 -2.78
C ASP A 368 10.30 11.53 -3.22
N SER A 369 10.04 11.24 -4.49
CA SER A 369 9.99 9.86 -4.98
C SER A 369 11.09 9.48 -5.96
N PHE A 370 11.94 10.42 -6.34
CA PHE A 370 12.99 10.17 -7.32
C PHE A 370 14.34 10.64 -6.77
N GLU A 371 15.28 9.73 -6.58
CA GLU A 371 16.68 10.11 -6.62
C GLU A 371 17.02 10.50 -8.05
N VAL A 372 16.91 11.79 -8.33
CA VAL A 372 17.43 12.33 -9.58
C VAL A 372 18.91 12.54 -9.38
N VAL A 373 19.71 11.63 -9.88
CA VAL A 373 21.16 11.85 -9.98
C VAL A 373 21.40 12.84 -11.11
N ILE A 374 21.53 14.12 -10.76
CA ILE A 374 21.94 15.16 -11.72
C ILE A 374 23.41 14.92 -12.06
N LYS A 375 23.67 14.27 -13.20
CA LYS A 375 25.01 14.32 -13.79
C LYS A 375 25.16 15.63 -14.56
N LYS A 376 26.38 16.19 -14.54
CA LYS A 376 26.78 17.48 -15.13
C LYS A 376 26.01 17.82 -16.41
N PRO A 377 25.75 19.12 -16.67
CA PRO A 377 25.14 19.55 -17.92
C PRO A 377 25.92 19.01 -19.11
N VAL A 378 25.24 18.43 -20.08
CA VAL A 378 25.88 18.03 -21.33
C VAL A 378 26.15 19.33 -22.10
N GLU A 379 27.41 19.72 -22.24
CA GLU A 379 27.77 20.79 -23.18
C GLU A 379 27.51 20.26 -24.59
N GLU A 380 26.53 20.87 -25.27
CA GLU A 380 26.35 20.64 -26.70
C GLU A 380 27.56 21.19 -27.43
N VAL A 381 28.37 20.30 -27.99
CA VAL A 381 29.46 20.68 -28.90
C VAL A 381 28.83 21.25 -30.18
N GLY A 382 28.76 22.57 -30.30
CA GLY A 382 28.69 23.23 -31.62
C GLY A 382 27.46 24.04 -31.98
N LYS A 383 26.70 24.62 -31.04
CA LYS A 383 25.76 25.72 -31.40
C LYS A 383 25.85 26.89 -30.44
N LYS A 384 26.01 28.07 -31.04
CA LYS A 384 26.11 29.36 -30.33
C LYS A 384 24.84 29.70 -29.58
N GLU A 385 25.03 30.12 -28.33
CA GLU A 385 24.19 30.98 -27.49
C GLU A 385 22.66 30.93 -27.69
N SER A 386 22.01 30.11 -26.90
CA SER A 386 20.76 30.49 -26.27
C SER A 386 20.86 30.07 -24.79
N GLU A 387 20.33 30.91 -23.90
CA GLU A 387 20.40 30.79 -22.43
C GLU A 387 19.60 29.62 -21.88
N ARG A 388 19.64 28.45 -22.53
CA ARG A 388 18.92 27.24 -22.13
C ARG A 388 19.92 26.20 -21.62
N LYS A 389 19.86 25.86 -20.33
CA LYS A 389 20.60 24.73 -19.77
C LYS A 389 19.74 23.47 -19.88
N THR A 390 20.28 22.46 -20.53
CA THR A 390 19.65 21.15 -20.65
C THR A 390 20.25 20.22 -19.60
N TYR A 391 19.39 19.51 -18.88
CA TYR A 391 19.80 18.52 -17.88
C TYR A 391 19.34 17.15 -18.35
N ASP A 392 20.26 16.19 -18.39
CA ASP A 392 19.94 14.80 -18.66
C ASP A 392 19.72 14.05 -17.36
N PHE A 393 18.57 13.41 -17.24
CA PHE A 393 18.23 12.55 -16.13
C PHE A 393 18.38 11.09 -16.58
N ILE A 394 19.14 10.30 -15.84
CA ILE A 394 19.32 8.88 -16.14
C ILE A 394 18.53 8.11 -15.09
N LEU A 395 17.42 7.50 -15.52
CA LEU A 395 16.73 6.48 -14.74
C LEU A 395 17.40 5.14 -15.03
N GLY A 396 17.98 4.51 -14.03
CA GLY A 396 18.59 3.18 -14.15
C GLY A 396 17.55 2.11 -13.85
N GLU A 397 17.22 1.27 -14.82
CA GLU A 397 16.52 0.01 -14.60
C GLU A 397 17.52 -1.15 -14.77
N GLU A 398 17.51 -2.11 -13.84
CA GLU A 398 18.30 -3.34 -13.96
C GLU A 398 17.56 -4.30 -14.91
N GLY A 399 18.16 -4.62 -16.04
CA GLY A 399 17.61 -5.58 -17.02
C GLY A 399 18.01 -7.02 -16.72
N GLU A 400 17.40 -7.97 -17.46
CA GLU A 400 17.51 -9.43 -17.28
C GLU A 400 18.92 -10.03 -17.32
N GLU A 401 19.97 -9.27 -17.67
CA GLU A 401 21.36 -9.75 -17.73
C GLU A 401 22.32 -8.89 -16.90
N GLY A 402 21.83 -8.14 -15.88
CA GLY A 402 22.69 -7.22 -15.13
C GLY A 402 23.16 -6.01 -15.96
N LYS A 403 22.52 -5.73 -17.09
CA LYS A 403 22.76 -4.53 -17.90
C LYS A 403 21.79 -3.44 -17.51
N PHE A 404 22.32 -2.29 -17.13
CA PHE A 404 21.53 -1.09 -16.90
C PHE A 404 21.00 -0.56 -18.23
N TYR A 405 19.67 -0.53 -18.39
CA TYR A 405 19.02 0.23 -19.45
C TYR A 405 18.88 1.68 -19.01
N LYS A 406 19.47 2.59 -19.77
CA LYS A 406 19.41 4.03 -19.51
C LYS A 406 18.26 4.61 -20.30
N SER A 407 17.21 5.05 -19.62
CA SER A 407 16.20 5.93 -20.23
C SER A 407 16.67 7.37 -20.11
N ARG A 408 16.77 8.05 -21.24
CA ARG A 408 17.18 9.45 -21.31
C ARG A 408 15.93 10.32 -21.31
N ILE A 409 15.72 11.09 -20.24
CA ILE A 409 14.68 12.11 -20.17
C ILE A 409 15.37 13.46 -20.15
N THR A 410 15.10 14.30 -21.17
CA THR A 410 15.70 15.61 -21.32
C THR A 410 14.69 16.69 -20.95
N TYR A 411 15.02 17.53 -19.97
CA TYR A 411 14.20 18.67 -19.58
C TYR A 411 14.91 19.98 -19.92
N GLN A 412 14.14 20.95 -20.46
CA GLN A 412 14.63 22.30 -20.68
C GLN A 412 14.09 23.23 -19.58
N VAL A 413 14.98 23.89 -18.86
CA VAL A 413 14.62 24.87 -17.83
C VAL A 413 14.86 26.27 -18.35
N SER A 414 13.83 27.12 -18.40
CA SER A 414 14.00 28.51 -18.80
C SER A 414 14.52 29.35 -17.64
N SER A 415 15.43 30.31 -17.96
CA SER A 415 16.11 31.17 -16.97
C SER A 415 15.18 32.01 -16.08
N ARG A 416 13.91 32.22 -16.48
CA ARG A 416 12.92 32.99 -15.70
C ARG A 416 12.53 32.36 -14.35
N TYR A 417 12.82 31.10 -14.13
CA TYR A 417 12.42 30.38 -12.91
C TYR A 417 13.51 30.25 -11.84
N GLN A 418 14.75 30.57 -12.17
CA GLN A 418 15.86 30.50 -11.20
C GLN A 418 15.74 31.56 -10.08
N GLU A 419 15.08 32.69 -10.34
CA GLU A 419 14.93 33.78 -9.36
C GLU A 419 13.80 33.56 -8.33
N LYS A 420 12.90 32.58 -8.52
CA LYS A 420 11.72 32.38 -7.64
C LYS A 420 11.57 30.98 -7.03
N GLY A 421 12.52 30.08 -7.22
CA GLY A 421 12.50 28.74 -6.61
C GLY A 421 11.28 27.87 -7.01
N LYS A 422 10.64 28.15 -8.17
CA LYS A 422 9.55 27.34 -8.75
C LYS A 422 9.96 26.84 -10.12
N TYR A 423 9.85 25.55 -10.32
CA TYR A 423 10.13 24.89 -11.60
C TYR A 423 8.81 24.59 -12.32
N GLN A 424 8.76 24.90 -13.61
CA GLN A 424 7.68 24.44 -14.49
C GLN A 424 8.28 23.46 -15.48
N VAL A 425 7.67 22.31 -15.61
CA VAL A 425 8.07 21.27 -16.56
C VAL A 425 7.15 21.41 -17.77
N ASP A 426 7.69 21.84 -18.90
CA ASP A 426 7.00 21.72 -20.18
C ASP A 426 7.38 20.37 -20.78
N SER A 427 6.41 19.47 -20.91
CA SER A 427 6.54 18.21 -21.63
C SER A 427 6.24 18.46 -23.09
N ASP A 428 7.25 18.58 -23.93
CA ASP A 428 7.09 18.37 -25.36
C ASP A 428 7.53 16.96 -25.70
N GLU A 429 6.53 16.14 -26.17
CA GLU A 429 6.48 14.82 -26.82
C GLU A 429 7.49 13.74 -26.44
#